data_953affabc788b3391a0cc97638e8926c
#
_entry.id   953affabc788b3391a0cc97638e8926c
#
_cell.length_a   1.000
_cell.length_b   1.000
_cell.length_c   1.000
_cell.angle_alpha   90.00
_cell.angle_beta   90.00
_cell.angle_gamma   90.00
#
_symmetry.space_group_name_H-M   'P 1'
#
loop_
_entity.id
_entity.type
_entity.pdbx_description
1 polymer ?
#
loop_
_entity_poly.entity_id
_entity_poly.type
_entity_poly.pdbx_seq_one_letter_code
_entity_poly.pdbx_strand_id
1 'polypeptide(L)'
;VLFAVALKSGLLDTALFQQLLLVVILSMLMTPPLARLAHRLALAAKVGDAGALATAEDNDEPTILLVGFGRVGRRVGQILEMRGIRYAAVDNNAALVQRERALGRRVYYGDARQLDVLRSMGAAEALLVIITVDDFRAIEELVVTLRVSFPDLKLIVRGHDLEHCIRLTELGVGLSVSENLEASIALAQEALVIAGEGREDIDAAVEGFRKEYYGFAKKKRQSSLAGRVEKP
;
A
#
# COMPACT_ATOMS: atom_id res chain seq x y z
N VAL A 1 40.56 5.47 18.46
CA VAL A 1 41.96 5.49 18.01
C VAL A 1 42.56 6.87 18.28
N LEU A 2 41.97 7.99 17.84
CA LEU A 2 42.51 9.36 17.99
C LEU A 2 42.75 9.73 19.47
N PHE A 3 41.81 9.48 20.38
CA PHE A 3 41.95 9.77 21.79
C PHE A 3 43.07 8.95 22.48
N ALA A 4 43.28 7.72 22.05
CA ALA A 4 44.36 6.87 22.58
C ALA A 4 45.77 7.36 22.15
N VAL A 5 45.87 7.91 20.94
CA VAL A 5 47.10 8.53 20.44
C VAL A 5 47.40 9.83 21.21
N ALA A 6 46.39 10.66 21.44
CA ALA A 6 46.53 11.91 22.18
C ALA A 6 46.92 11.69 23.66
N LEU A 7 46.43 10.60 24.28
CA LEU A 7 46.88 10.21 25.64
C LEU A 7 48.34 9.76 25.65
N LYS A 8 48.76 8.96 24.65
CA LYS A 8 50.17 8.49 24.52
C LYS A 8 51.17 9.62 24.24
N SER A 9 50.75 10.67 23.55
CA SER A 9 51.57 11.83 23.21
C SER A 9 51.60 12.89 24.35
N GLY A 10 50.93 12.63 25.49
CA GLY A 10 50.90 13.54 26.62
C GLY A 10 50.04 14.81 26.41
N LEU A 11 49.26 14.85 25.34
CA LEU A 11 48.36 15.96 25.00
C LEU A 11 47.05 15.94 25.81
N LEU A 12 46.70 14.78 26.40
CA LEU A 12 45.50 14.60 27.21
C LEU A 12 45.87 14.00 28.56
N ASP A 13 45.35 14.57 29.65
CA ASP A 13 45.39 13.98 30.98
C ASP A 13 44.44 12.77 31.05
N THR A 14 44.76 11.80 31.90
CA THR A 14 44.01 10.56 32.09
C THR A 14 42.56 10.85 32.53
N ALA A 15 42.36 11.87 33.36
CA ALA A 15 41.01 12.28 33.78
C ALA A 15 40.18 12.83 32.65
N LEU A 16 40.74 13.69 31.81
CA LEU A 16 40.11 14.22 30.59
C LEU A 16 39.80 13.12 29.58
N PHE A 17 40.72 12.18 29.41
CA PHE A 17 40.49 11.02 28.52
C PHE A 17 39.27 10.20 28.98
N GLN A 18 39.16 9.88 30.26
CA GLN A 18 38.01 9.14 30.81
C GLN A 18 36.70 9.89 30.65
N GLN A 19 36.67 11.21 30.86
CA GLN A 19 35.47 12.04 30.67
C GLN A 19 35.05 12.07 29.22
N LEU A 20 35.96 12.26 28.28
CA LEU A 20 35.66 12.25 26.87
C LEU A 20 35.13 10.88 26.39
N LEU A 21 35.70 9.80 26.91
CA LEU A 21 35.28 8.44 26.59
C LEU A 21 33.87 8.16 27.12
N LEU A 22 33.56 8.65 28.32
CA LEU A 22 32.21 8.57 28.90
C LEU A 22 31.17 9.31 28.02
N VAL A 23 31.50 10.53 27.58
CA VAL A 23 30.63 11.34 26.72
C VAL A 23 30.36 10.63 25.40
N VAL A 24 31.39 10.04 24.78
CA VAL A 24 31.25 9.30 23.53
C VAL A 24 30.33 8.08 23.70
N ILE A 25 30.55 7.29 24.76
CA ILE A 25 29.75 6.13 25.08
C ILE A 25 28.27 6.53 25.31
N LEU A 26 28.06 7.58 26.11
CA LEU A 26 26.71 8.07 26.42
C LEU A 26 26.01 8.59 25.18
N SER A 27 26.71 9.31 24.32
CA SER A 27 26.20 9.79 23.02
C SER A 27 25.80 8.64 22.09
N MET A 28 26.64 7.61 22.00
CA MET A 28 26.31 6.42 21.19
C MET A 28 25.08 5.67 21.75
N LEU A 29 24.98 5.56 23.08
CA LEU A 29 23.86 4.90 23.74
C LEU A 29 22.54 5.68 23.55
N MET A 30 22.62 7.02 23.53
CA MET A 30 21.42 7.88 23.37
C MET A 30 20.95 8.03 21.93
N THR A 31 21.78 7.78 20.95
CA THR A 31 21.43 7.94 19.53
C THR A 31 20.24 7.05 19.10
N PRO A 32 20.17 5.73 19.39
CA PRO A 32 19.05 4.90 18.99
C PRO A 32 17.71 5.29 19.64
N PRO A 33 17.62 5.56 20.96
CA PRO A 33 16.36 5.97 21.56
C PRO A 33 15.90 7.36 21.07
N LEU A 34 16.82 8.30 20.85
CA LEU A 34 16.50 9.61 20.30
C LEU A 34 15.99 9.52 18.87
N ALA A 35 16.60 8.69 18.04
CA ALA A 35 16.14 8.45 16.68
C ALA A 35 14.74 7.82 16.65
N ARG A 36 14.45 6.87 17.54
CA ARG A 36 13.12 6.27 17.70
C ARG A 36 12.09 7.30 18.18
N LEU A 37 12.46 8.15 19.14
CA LEU A 37 11.58 9.21 19.64
C LEU A 37 11.31 10.25 18.56
N ALA A 38 12.32 10.71 17.85
CA ALA A 38 12.17 11.65 16.74
C ALA A 38 11.28 11.07 15.64
N HIS A 39 11.44 9.78 15.32
CA HIS A 39 10.58 9.10 14.35
C HIS A 39 9.13 9.00 14.84
N ARG A 40 8.89 8.68 16.12
CA ARG A 40 7.54 8.66 16.73
C ARG A 40 6.90 10.04 16.74
N LEU A 41 7.66 11.08 17.11
CA LEU A 41 7.16 12.46 17.10
C LEU A 41 6.87 12.96 15.70
N ALA A 42 7.71 12.62 14.71
CA ALA A 42 7.47 12.94 13.30
C ALA A 42 6.24 12.22 12.74
N LEU A 43 6.00 10.97 13.16
CA LEU A 43 4.78 10.22 12.81
C LEU A 43 3.55 10.83 13.49
N ALA A 44 3.61 11.16 14.78
CA ALA A 44 2.51 11.78 15.50
C ALA A 44 2.12 13.15 14.94
N ALA A 45 3.10 13.98 14.55
CA ALA A 45 2.86 15.25 13.90
C ALA A 45 2.23 15.07 12.49
N LYS A 46 2.60 13.99 11.77
CA LYS A 46 2.06 13.68 10.44
C LYS A 46 0.68 13.00 10.49
N VAL A 47 0.42 12.19 11.54
CA VAL A 47 -0.91 11.58 11.79
C VAL A 47 -1.92 12.64 12.21
N GLY A 48 -1.50 13.68 12.94
CA GLY A 48 -2.36 14.83 13.27
C GLY A 48 -2.90 15.54 12.02
N ASP A 49 -2.11 15.60 10.95
CA ASP A 49 -2.55 16.18 9.67
C ASP A 49 -3.46 15.22 8.86
N ALA A 50 -3.30 13.90 9.02
CA ALA A 50 -4.19 12.91 8.42
C ALA A 50 -5.52 12.77 9.20
N GLY A 51 -5.46 12.82 10.54
CA GLY A 51 -6.63 12.75 11.41
C GLY A 51 -7.49 14.02 11.42
N ALA A 52 -6.88 15.20 11.24
CA ALA A 52 -7.62 16.47 11.22
C ALA A 52 -8.48 16.68 9.97
N LEU A 53 -8.32 15.87 8.94
CA LEU A 53 -9.06 16.01 7.68
C LEU A 53 -10.13 14.93 7.46
N ALA A 54 -10.15 13.89 8.29
CA ALA A 54 -11.23 12.89 8.28
C ALA A 54 -12.47 13.34 9.07
N THR A 55 -12.38 14.45 9.82
CA THR A 55 -13.51 14.99 10.64
C THR A 55 -14.26 16.13 9.98
N ALA A 56 -13.98 16.47 8.72
CA ALA A 56 -14.71 17.52 8.02
C ALA A 56 -15.99 16.99 7.38
N GLU A 57 -17.08 17.11 8.07
CA GLU A 57 -18.44 17.48 7.61
C GLU A 57 -19.02 16.87 6.32
N ASP A 58 -18.83 15.56 6.04
CA ASP A 58 -19.51 14.94 4.88
C ASP A 58 -19.81 13.45 5.18
N ASN A 59 -20.77 13.23 6.11
CA ASN A 59 -20.93 11.98 6.84
C ASN A 59 -21.86 10.93 6.24
N ASP A 60 -22.40 11.07 5.03
CA ASP A 60 -23.52 10.19 4.63
C ASP A 60 -23.28 9.26 3.42
N GLU A 61 -22.14 9.27 2.77
CA GLU A 61 -21.90 8.36 1.64
C GLU A 61 -20.66 7.49 1.82
N PRO A 62 -20.78 6.20 1.53
CA PRO A 62 -19.66 5.27 1.63
C PRO A 62 -18.49 5.75 0.76
N THR A 63 -17.33 5.94 1.38
CA THR A 63 -16.13 6.42 0.72
C THR A 63 -15.30 5.25 0.20
N ILE A 64 -14.76 5.38 -1.00
CA ILE A 64 -13.75 4.46 -1.53
C ILE A 64 -12.40 4.88 -0.97
N LEU A 65 -11.66 3.95 -0.40
CA LEU A 65 -10.29 4.18 0.05
C LEU A 65 -9.31 3.62 -0.99
N LEU A 66 -8.43 4.48 -1.51
CA LEU A 66 -7.32 4.11 -2.39
C LEU A 66 -6.03 3.97 -1.58
N VAL A 67 -5.43 2.80 -1.59
CA VAL A 67 -4.12 2.54 -0.98
C VAL A 67 -3.05 2.47 -2.06
N GLY A 68 -2.13 3.46 -2.01
CA GLY A 68 -1.19 3.77 -3.07
C GLY A 68 -1.79 4.75 -4.09
N PHE A 69 -1.14 5.91 -4.24
CA PHE A 69 -1.57 6.93 -5.20
C PHE A 69 -0.51 7.19 -6.27
N GLY A 70 0.25 6.14 -6.59
CA GLY A 70 1.23 6.12 -7.67
C GLY A 70 0.58 6.21 -9.06
N ARG A 71 1.24 5.63 -10.06
CA ARG A 71 0.78 5.67 -11.47
C ARG A 71 -0.63 5.09 -11.66
N VAL A 72 -0.90 3.93 -11.10
CA VAL A 72 -2.18 3.23 -11.23
C VAL A 72 -3.24 3.89 -10.36
N GLY A 73 -2.97 4.09 -9.05
CA GLY A 73 -3.93 4.69 -8.12
C GLY A 73 -4.42 6.06 -8.57
N ARG A 74 -3.51 6.91 -9.10
CA ARG A 74 -3.88 8.21 -9.65
C ARG A 74 -4.84 8.10 -10.84
N ARG A 75 -4.65 7.14 -11.74
CA ARG A 75 -5.57 6.93 -12.87
C ARG A 75 -6.94 6.43 -12.41
N VAL A 76 -6.94 5.51 -11.44
CA VAL A 76 -8.19 5.06 -10.80
C VAL A 76 -8.90 6.25 -10.17
N GLY A 77 -8.20 7.07 -9.38
CA GLY A 77 -8.75 8.29 -8.78
C GLY A 77 -9.35 9.24 -9.81
N GLN A 78 -8.64 9.50 -10.91
CA GLN A 78 -9.14 10.35 -12.01
C GLN A 78 -10.45 9.82 -12.61
N ILE A 79 -10.56 8.51 -12.82
CA ILE A 79 -11.78 7.89 -13.37
C ILE A 79 -12.94 8.03 -12.37
N LEU A 80 -12.68 7.85 -11.07
CA LEU A 80 -13.67 8.06 -10.02
C LEU A 80 -14.15 9.53 -9.98
N GLU A 81 -13.20 10.49 -10.07
CA GLU A 81 -13.48 11.92 -10.15
C GLU A 81 -14.39 12.27 -11.35
N MET A 82 -14.08 11.73 -12.54
CA MET A 82 -14.90 11.93 -13.76
C MET A 82 -16.35 11.44 -13.58
N ARG A 83 -16.59 10.48 -12.70
CA ARG A 83 -17.92 9.94 -12.39
C ARG A 83 -18.56 10.58 -11.14
N GLY A 84 -17.91 11.58 -10.55
CA GLY A 84 -18.38 12.20 -9.30
C GLY A 84 -18.33 11.28 -8.08
N ILE A 85 -17.58 10.16 -8.14
CA ILE A 85 -17.43 9.22 -7.03
C ILE A 85 -16.35 9.74 -6.10
N ARG A 86 -16.70 9.96 -4.83
CA ARG A 86 -15.76 10.44 -3.82
C ARG A 86 -14.86 9.33 -3.32
N TYR A 87 -13.58 9.64 -3.20
CA TYR A 87 -12.58 8.75 -2.60
C TYR A 87 -11.63 9.51 -1.70
N ALA A 88 -10.95 8.79 -0.83
CA ALA A 88 -9.76 9.24 -0.12
C ALA A 88 -8.60 8.32 -0.48
N ALA A 89 -7.40 8.86 -0.61
CA ALA A 89 -6.22 8.08 -0.93
C ALA A 89 -5.14 8.22 0.13
N VAL A 90 -4.36 7.16 0.36
CA VAL A 90 -3.19 7.17 1.23
C VAL A 90 -1.96 6.70 0.46
N ASP A 91 -0.85 7.42 0.63
CA ASP A 91 0.44 7.06 0.03
C ASP A 91 1.58 7.41 1.00
N ASN A 92 2.64 6.61 0.98
CA ASN A 92 3.83 6.81 1.82
C ASN A 92 4.87 7.75 1.20
N ASN A 93 4.63 8.26 -0.01
CA ASN A 93 5.50 9.22 -0.68
C ASN A 93 5.04 10.65 -0.39
N ALA A 94 5.72 11.33 0.54
CA ALA A 94 5.36 12.68 0.98
C ALA A 94 5.38 13.71 -0.17
N ALA A 95 6.34 13.63 -1.10
CA ALA A 95 6.44 14.54 -2.22
C ALA A 95 5.25 14.37 -3.21
N LEU A 96 4.84 13.13 -3.44
CA LEU A 96 3.67 12.81 -4.24
C LEU A 96 2.41 13.36 -3.57
N VAL A 97 2.22 13.09 -2.28
CA VAL A 97 1.05 13.57 -1.52
C VAL A 97 0.95 15.09 -1.57
N GLN A 98 2.05 15.80 -1.32
CA GLN A 98 2.08 17.26 -1.36
C GLN A 98 1.65 17.82 -2.74
N ARG A 99 2.16 17.20 -3.81
CA ARG A 99 1.80 17.59 -5.19
C ARG A 99 0.33 17.36 -5.50
N GLU A 100 -0.20 16.20 -5.15
CA GLU A 100 -1.59 15.85 -5.47
C GLU A 100 -2.58 16.66 -4.61
N ARG A 101 -2.23 16.99 -3.35
CA ARG A 101 -3.00 17.90 -2.50
C ARG A 101 -3.03 19.32 -3.06
N ALA A 102 -1.92 19.80 -3.62
CA ALA A 102 -1.88 21.10 -4.28
C ALA A 102 -2.83 21.20 -5.50
N LEU A 103 -3.21 20.05 -6.07
CA LEU A 103 -4.22 19.92 -7.14
C LEU A 103 -5.65 19.74 -6.59
N GLY A 104 -5.87 19.88 -5.29
CA GLY A 104 -7.18 19.75 -4.65
C GLY A 104 -7.62 18.31 -4.39
N ARG A 105 -6.75 17.29 -4.59
CA ARG A 105 -7.10 15.90 -4.36
C ARG A 105 -7.03 15.50 -2.90
N ARG A 106 -7.90 14.60 -2.48
CA ARG A 106 -7.93 14.05 -1.12
C ARG A 106 -6.91 12.92 -0.97
N VAL A 107 -5.62 13.27 -0.95
CA VAL A 107 -4.51 12.33 -0.77
C VAL A 107 -3.81 12.62 0.55
N TYR A 108 -3.61 11.60 1.37
CA TYR A 108 -3.04 11.70 2.71
C TYR A 108 -1.71 10.96 2.78
N TYR A 109 -0.80 11.48 3.59
CA TYR A 109 0.47 10.81 3.84
C TYR A 109 0.29 9.76 4.95
N GLY A 110 0.72 8.53 4.67
CA GLY A 110 0.69 7.46 5.66
C GLY A 110 1.21 6.14 5.11
N ASP A 111 1.61 5.26 6.03
CA ASP A 111 1.91 3.87 5.71
C ASP A 111 0.66 3.02 5.99
N ALA A 112 0.00 2.60 4.94
CA ALA A 112 -1.24 1.82 5.03
C ALA A 112 -1.06 0.43 5.67
N ARG A 113 0.17 -0.06 5.89
CA ARG A 113 0.43 -1.27 6.67
C ARG A 113 0.14 -1.06 8.16
N GLN A 114 0.07 0.19 8.62
CA GLN A 114 -0.28 0.54 9.99
C GLN A 114 -1.81 0.61 10.13
N LEU A 115 -2.36 -0.23 10.97
CA LEU A 115 -3.82 -0.31 11.18
C LEU A 115 -4.43 1.02 11.63
N ASP A 116 -3.70 1.80 12.43
CA ASP A 116 -4.18 3.10 12.91
C ASP A 116 -4.33 4.12 11.77
N VAL A 117 -3.47 4.05 10.75
CA VAL A 117 -3.62 4.86 9.53
C VAL A 117 -4.89 4.47 8.78
N LEU A 118 -5.13 3.16 8.58
CA LEU A 118 -6.34 2.67 7.93
C LEU A 118 -7.62 3.07 8.68
N ARG A 119 -7.59 2.96 10.01
CA ARG A 119 -8.74 3.39 10.86
C ARG A 119 -8.99 4.88 10.77
N SER A 120 -7.94 5.70 10.84
CA SER A 120 -8.07 7.16 10.71
C SER A 120 -8.57 7.61 9.34
N MET A 121 -8.38 6.77 8.31
CA MET A 121 -8.89 6.98 6.95
C MET A 121 -10.32 6.47 6.75
N GLY A 122 -10.98 5.95 7.79
CA GLY A 122 -12.34 5.44 7.71
C GLY A 122 -12.47 4.08 7.03
N ALA A 123 -11.46 3.21 7.18
CA ALA A 123 -11.49 1.88 6.56
C ALA A 123 -12.64 1.00 7.07
N ALA A 124 -13.12 1.24 8.30
CA ALA A 124 -14.23 0.49 8.89
C ALA A 124 -15.58 0.80 8.22
N GLU A 125 -15.74 2.04 7.78
CA GLU A 125 -16.96 2.57 7.15
C GLU A 125 -16.85 2.59 5.61
N ALA A 126 -15.68 2.30 5.07
CA ALA A 126 -15.46 2.33 3.62
C ALA A 126 -16.29 1.27 2.90
N LEU A 127 -16.94 1.65 1.81
CA LEU A 127 -17.63 0.73 0.91
C LEU A 127 -16.64 -0.27 0.27
N LEU A 128 -15.44 0.21 -0.05
CA LEU A 128 -14.44 -0.53 -0.82
C LEU A 128 -13.04 0.03 -0.55
N VAL A 129 -12.07 -0.86 -0.43
CA VAL A 129 -10.65 -0.50 -0.48
C VAL A 129 -10.03 -1.01 -1.78
N ILE A 130 -9.36 -0.12 -2.51
CA ILE A 130 -8.61 -0.46 -3.73
C ILE A 130 -7.13 -0.32 -3.44
N ILE A 131 -6.37 -1.41 -3.60
CA ILE A 131 -4.94 -1.46 -3.32
C ILE A 131 -4.18 -1.45 -4.64
N THR A 132 -3.34 -0.42 -4.84
CA THR A 132 -2.56 -0.22 -6.07
C THR A 132 -1.06 -0.05 -5.80
N VAL A 133 -0.60 -0.49 -4.64
CA VAL A 133 0.82 -0.51 -4.23
C VAL A 133 1.62 -1.43 -5.16
N ASP A 134 2.90 -1.12 -5.41
CA ASP A 134 3.77 -1.91 -6.30
C ASP A 134 4.46 -3.10 -5.57
N ASP A 135 4.73 -2.98 -4.28
CA ASP A 135 5.46 -4.00 -3.50
C ASP A 135 4.54 -5.17 -3.12
N PHE A 136 4.84 -6.36 -3.63
CA PHE A 136 4.08 -7.59 -3.39
C PHE A 136 3.92 -7.95 -1.91
N ARG A 137 5.02 -7.86 -1.15
CA ARG A 137 5.01 -8.21 0.28
C ARG A 137 4.16 -7.22 1.06
N ALA A 138 4.29 -5.94 0.74
CA ALA A 138 3.47 -4.91 1.35
C ALA A 138 1.98 -5.11 1.04
N ILE A 139 1.63 -5.54 -0.18
CA ILE A 139 0.25 -5.87 -0.56
C ILE A 139 -0.28 -7.05 0.26
N GLU A 140 0.47 -8.16 0.35
CA GLU A 140 0.05 -9.35 1.11
C GLU A 140 -0.14 -9.03 2.60
N GLU A 141 0.84 -8.34 3.23
CA GLU A 141 0.75 -7.89 4.62
C GLU A 141 -0.48 -7.01 4.87
N LEU A 142 -0.73 -6.07 3.97
CA LEU A 142 -1.88 -5.18 4.03
C LEU A 142 -3.20 -5.94 3.91
N VAL A 143 -3.31 -6.87 2.96
CA VAL A 143 -4.50 -7.72 2.78
C VAL A 143 -4.77 -8.54 4.03
N VAL A 144 -3.75 -9.17 4.62
CA VAL A 144 -3.89 -9.93 5.88
C VAL A 144 -4.38 -9.02 7.00
N THR A 145 -3.79 -7.84 7.17
CA THR A 145 -4.18 -6.86 8.19
C THR A 145 -5.64 -6.42 8.01
N LEU A 146 -6.05 -6.12 6.79
CA LEU A 146 -7.43 -5.72 6.46
C LEU A 146 -8.42 -6.86 6.71
N ARG A 147 -8.09 -8.10 6.34
CA ARG A 147 -8.97 -9.26 6.56
C ARG A 147 -9.15 -9.61 8.02
N VAL A 148 -8.10 -9.46 8.83
CA VAL A 148 -8.18 -9.68 10.29
C VAL A 148 -8.99 -8.58 10.97
N SER A 149 -8.81 -7.32 10.57
CA SER A 149 -9.39 -6.16 11.24
C SER A 149 -10.78 -5.78 10.71
N PHE A 150 -11.04 -6.05 9.43
CA PHE A 150 -12.28 -5.69 8.71
C PHE A 150 -12.70 -6.86 7.79
N PRO A 151 -13.25 -7.95 8.33
CA PRO A 151 -13.52 -9.19 7.57
C PRO A 151 -14.45 -8.99 6.36
N ASP A 152 -15.47 -8.14 6.51
CA ASP A 152 -16.53 -7.91 5.51
C ASP A 152 -16.17 -6.84 4.49
N LEU A 153 -15.05 -6.14 4.67
CA LEU A 153 -14.62 -5.05 3.79
C LEU A 153 -14.35 -5.57 2.38
N LYS A 154 -14.94 -4.94 1.39
CA LYS A 154 -14.68 -5.28 -0.02
C LYS A 154 -13.29 -4.82 -0.42
N LEU A 155 -12.51 -5.71 -1.02
CA LEU A 155 -11.16 -5.42 -1.49
C LEU A 155 -11.06 -5.66 -2.99
N ILE A 156 -10.52 -4.68 -3.70
CA ILE A 156 -10.00 -4.82 -5.06
C ILE A 156 -8.50 -4.60 -4.98
N VAL A 157 -7.72 -5.54 -5.49
CA VAL A 157 -6.26 -5.49 -5.35
C VAL A 157 -5.61 -5.64 -6.71
N ARG A 158 -4.70 -4.74 -7.03
CA ARG A 158 -3.82 -4.87 -8.18
C ARG A 158 -2.84 -6.02 -7.95
N GLY A 159 -2.96 -7.08 -8.75
CA GLY A 159 -1.97 -8.14 -8.87
C GLY A 159 -1.00 -7.83 -10.00
N HIS A 160 0.21 -8.37 -9.93
CA HIS A 160 1.19 -8.21 -10.99
C HIS A 160 0.92 -9.20 -12.13
N ASP A 161 0.80 -10.47 -11.76
CA ASP A 161 0.59 -11.60 -12.65
C ASP A 161 -0.44 -12.56 -12.09
N LEU A 162 -0.66 -13.70 -12.78
CA LEU A 162 -1.61 -14.72 -12.36
C LEU A 162 -1.25 -15.33 -11.02
N GLU A 163 0.02 -15.63 -10.79
CA GLU A 163 0.48 -16.28 -9.55
C GLU A 163 0.19 -15.39 -8.34
N HIS A 164 0.49 -14.10 -8.46
CA HIS A 164 0.15 -13.12 -7.42
C HIS A 164 -1.36 -12.98 -7.24
N CYS A 165 -2.16 -12.96 -8.31
CA CYS A 165 -3.62 -12.94 -8.21
C CYS A 165 -4.18 -14.18 -7.50
N ILE A 166 -3.62 -15.36 -7.77
CA ILE A 166 -3.98 -16.60 -7.05
C ILE A 166 -3.66 -16.45 -5.56
N ARG A 167 -2.46 -15.99 -5.22
CA ARG A 167 -2.04 -15.77 -3.84
C ARG A 167 -2.95 -14.81 -3.10
N LEU A 168 -3.29 -13.67 -3.71
CA LEU A 168 -4.24 -12.70 -3.16
C LEU A 168 -5.64 -13.31 -2.93
N THR A 169 -6.08 -14.16 -3.85
CA THR A 169 -7.35 -14.87 -3.73
C THR A 169 -7.33 -15.86 -2.55
N GLU A 170 -6.21 -16.55 -2.31
CA GLU A 170 -6.00 -17.42 -1.13
C GLU A 170 -6.05 -16.62 0.19
N LEU A 171 -5.56 -15.38 0.18
CA LEU A 171 -5.64 -14.46 1.31
C LEU A 171 -7.04 -13.85 1.52
N GLY A 172 -8.00 -14.19 0.68
CA GLY A 172 -9.39 -13.75 0.84
C GLY A 172 -9.76 -12.48 0.07
N VAL A 173 -8.94 -12.03 -0.88
CA VAL A 173 -9.31 -10.92 -1.77
C VAL A 173 -10.46 -11.33 -2.66
N GLY A 174 -11.50 -10.49 -2.74
CA GLY A 174 -12.69 -10.75 -3.56
C GLY A 174 -12.43 -10.59 -5.05
N LEU A 175 -11.67 -9.57 -5.42
CA LEU A 175 -11.28 -9.28 -6.80
C LEU A 175 -9.82 -8.85 -6.85
N SER A 176 -9.00 -9.59 -7.58
CA SER A 176 -7.65 -9.21 -7.96
C SER A 176 -7.57 -9.00 -9.48
N VAL A 177 -6.90 -7.93 -9.91
CA VAL A 177 -6.75 -7.55 -11.31
C VAL A 177 -5.27 -7.64 -11.67
N SER A 178 -4.93 -8.49 -12.63
CA SER A 178 -3.55 -8.61 -13.13
C SER A 178 -3.25 -7.47 -14.11
N GLU A 179 -2.29 -6.62 -13.74
CA GLU A 179 -1.86 -5.51 -14.61
C GLU A 179 -1.31 -6.02 -15.93
N ASN A 180 -0.49 -7.06 -15.91
CA ASN A 180 0.11 -7.62 -17.12
C ASN A 180 -0.94 -8.20 -18.06
N LEU A 181 -1.95 -8.87 -17.51
CA LEU A 181 -3.02 -9.43 -18.31
C LEU A 181 -3.83 -8.34 -19.02
N GLU A 182 -4.30 -7.36 -18.26
CA GLU A 182 -5.17 -6.31 -18.82
C GLU A 182 -4.43 -5.46 -19.86
N ALA A 183 -3.15 -5.18 -19.66
CA ALA A 183 -2.32 -4.52 -20.65
C ALA A 183 -2.14 -5.37 -21.92
N SER A 184 -1.93 -6.69 -21.77
CA SER A 184 -1.81 -7.62 -22.91
C SER A 184 -3.11 -7.74 -23.68
N ILE A 185 -4.24 -7.80 -22.98
CA ILE A 185 -5.57 -7.81 -23.62
C ILE A 185 -5.79 -6.55 -24.43
N ALA A 186 -5.48 -5.37 -23.88
CA ALA A 186 -5.64 -4.11 -24.59
C ALA A 186 -4.83 -4.08 -25.90
N LEU A 187 -3.58 -4.57 -25.86
CA LEU A 187 -2.74 -4.68 -27.07
C LEU A 187 -3.31 -5.70 -28.08
N ALA A 188 -3.80 -6.84 -27.59
CA ALA A 188 -4.39 -7.86 -28.45
C ALA A 188 -5.67 -7.37 -29.12
N GLN A 189 -6.53 -6.64 -28.40
CA GLN A 189 -7.74 -6.04 -28.97
C GLN A 189 -7.44 -5.11 -30.14
N GLU A 190 -6.47 -4.20 -29.97
CA GLU A 190 -6.07 -3.30 -31.06
C GLU A 190 -5.46 -4.06 -32.25
N ALA A 191 -4.67 -5.09 -31.99
CA ALA A 191 -4.12 -5.93 -33.05
C ALA A 191 -5.21 -6.65 -33.86
N LEU A 192 -6.24 -7.18 -33.19
CA LEU A 192 -7.38 -7.85 -33.83
C LEU A 192 -8.25 -6.87 -34.66
N VAL A 193 -8.43 -5.65 -34.13
CA VAL A 193 -9.10 -4.57 -34.90
C VAL A 193 -8.33 -4.26 -36.19
N ILE A 194 -7.00 -4.14 -36.12
CA ILE A 194 -6.15 -3.89 -37.30
C ILE A 194 -6.18 -5.10 -38.28
N ALA A 195 -6.30 -6.32 -37.75
CA ALA A 195 -6.44 -7.53 -38.57
C ALA A 195 -7.81 -7.65 -39.28
N GLY A 196 -8.77 -6.79 -38.93
CA GLY A 196 -10.08 -6.75 -39.56
C GLY A 196 -11.16 -7.62 -38.91
N GLU A 197 -10.90 -8.09 -37.68
CA GLU A 197 -11.87 -8.85 -36.90
C GLU A 197 -13.05 -7.97 -36.44
N GLY A 198 -14.24 -8.58 -36.33
CA GLY A 198 -15.44 -7.92 -35.85
C GLY A 198 -15.37 -7.61 -34.35
N ARG A 199 -15.93 -6.47 -33.93
CA ARG A 199 -15.91 -6.08 -32.49
C ARG A 199 -16.57 -7.11 -31.59
N GLU A 200 -17.68 -7.72 -32.02
CA GLU A 200 -18.38 -8.74 -31.24
C GLU A 200 -17.52 -9.99 -31.02
N ASP A 201 -16.78 -10.43 -32.06
CA ASP A 201 -15.88 -11.57 -31.99
C ASP A 201 -14.66 -11.26 -31.08
N ILE A 202 -14.11 -10.04 -31.16
CA ILE A 202 -13.04 -9.58 -30.31
C ILE A 202 -13.47 -9.57 -28.83
N ASP A 203 -14.65 -9.00 -28.55
CA ASP A 203 -15.16 -8.90 -27.17
C ASP A 203 -15.46 -10.30 -26.60
N ALA A 204 -16.01 -11.21 -27.39
CA ALA A 204 -16.26 -12.59 -27.01
C ALA A 204 -14.96 -13.36 -26.71
N ALA A 205 -13.94 -13.22 -27.57
CA ALA A 205 -12.63 -13.85 -27.38
C ALA A 205 -11.93 -13.34 -26.12
N VAL A 206 -11.92 -12.02 -25.91
CA VAL A 206 -11.31 -11.38 -24.74
C VAL A 206 -12.01 -11.77 -23.44
N GLU A 207 -13.35 -11.76 -23.43
CA GLU A 207 -14.11 -12.16 -22.24
C GLU A 207 -13.93 -13.65 -21.93
N GLY A 208 -13.87 -14.50 -22.94
CA GLY A 208 -13.55 -15.91 -22.81
C GLY A 208 -12.16 -16.11 -22.17
N PHE A 209 -11.16 -15.40 -22.66
CA PHE A 209 -9.79 -15.45 -22.13
C PHE A 209 -9.71 -14.93 -20.68
N ARG A 210 -10.39 -13.82 -20.36
CA ARG A 210 -10.47 -13.32 -18.97
C ARG A 210 -11.09 -14.35 -18.04
N LYS A 211 -12.20 -14.98 -18.44
CA LYS A 211 -12.87 -16.01 -17.63
C LYS A 211 -11.99 -17.21 -17.39
N GLU A 212 -11.26 -17.67 -18.38
CA GLU A 212 -10.32 -18.77 -18.24
C GLU A 212 -9.19 -18.38 -17.28
N TYR A 213 -8.53 -17.26 -17.52
CA TYR A 213 -7.40 -16.78 -16.73
C TYR A 213 -7.75 -16.60 -15.25
N TYR A 214 -8.81 -15.85 -14.95
CA TYR A 214 -9.23 -15.64 -13.55
C TYR A 214 -9.98 -16.85 -12.97
N GLY A 215 -10.51 -17.72 -13.81
CA GLY A 215 -11.14 -18.98 -13.40
C GLY A 215 -10.16 -19.93 -12.75
N PHE A 216 -8.92 -19.98 -13.20
CA PHE A 216 -7.84 -20.75 -12.53
C PHE A 216 -7.58 -20.26 -11.12
N ALA A 217 -7.57 -18.96 -10.88
CA ALA A 217 -7.39 -18.38 -9.54
C ALA A 217 -8.50 -18.81 -8.58
N LYS A 218 -9.76 -18.82 -9.02
CA LYS A 218 -10.91 -19.25 -8.20
C LYS A 218 -10.90 -20.77 -7.89
N LYS A 219 -10.56 -21.61 -8.87
CA LYS A 219 -10.49 -23.06 -8.68
C LYS A 219 -9.41 -23.44 -7.66
N LYS A 220 -8.25 -22.80 -7.73
CA LYS A 220 -7.14 -23.07 -6.82
C LYS A 220 -7.48 -22.69 -5.37
N ARG A 221 -8.24 -21.61 -5.15
CA ARG A 221 -8.79 -21.25 -3.84
C ARG A 221 -9.69 -22.34 -3.27
N GLN A 222 -10.60 -22.88 -4.08
CA GLN A 222 -11.53 -23.91 -3.62
C GLN A 222 -10.80 -25.19 -3.21
N SER A 223 -9.78 -25.61 -3.98
CA SER A 223 -8.96 -26.77 -3.63
C SER A 223 -8.11 -26.55 -2.37
N SER A 224 -7.58 -25.34 -2.17
CA SER A 224 -6.80 -24.99 -0.98
C SER A 224 -7.65 -24.95 0.30
N LEU A 225 -8.89 -24.49 0.21
CA LEU A 225 -9.84 -24.49 1.33
C LEU A 225 -10.30 -25.92 1.67
N ALA A 226 -10.58 -26.75 0.68
CA ALA A 226 -10.95 -28.16 0.89
C ALA A 226 -9.84 -28.96 1.58
N GLY A 227 -8.57 -28.76 1.19
CA GLY A 227 -7.42 -29.43 1.81
C GLY A 227 -7.06 -28.94 3.23
N ARG A 228 -7.60 -27.79 3.68
CA ARG A 228 -7.46 -27.32 5.06
C ARG A 228 -8.50 -27.90 6.02
N VAL A 229 -9.65 -28.32 5.51
CA VAL A 229 -10.73 -28.92 6.31
C VAL A 229 -10.45 -30.41 6.62
N GLU A 230 -9.59 -31.07 5.83
CA GLU A 230 -9.25 -32.48 6.01
C GLU A 230 -8.01 -32.78 6.87
N LYS A 231 -7.37 -31.78 7.49
CA LYS A 231 -6.32 -32.02 8.48
C LYS A 231 -6.89 -31.90 9.90
N PRO A 232 -7.01 -33.05 10.61
CA PRO A 232 -7.43 -33.10 12.01
C PRO A 232 -6.41 -32.43 12.93
#